data_4496b0bd649585e8f313cfeca3c13991
#
_entry.id   4496b0bd649585e8f313cfeca3c13991
#
_cell.length_a   1.000
_cell.length_b   1.000
_cell.length_c   1.000
_cell.angle_alpha   90.00
_cell.angle_beta   90.00
_cell.angle_gamma   90.00
#
_symmetry.space_group_name_H-M   'P 1'
#
loop_
_entity.id
_entity.type
_entity.pdbx_description
1 polymer ?
#
loop_
_entity_poly.entity_id
_entity_poly.type
_entity_poly.pdbx_seq_one_letter_code
_entity_poly.pdbx_strand_id
1 'polypeptide(L)'
;MTLMARLGFDVPPHGLLPFKPENDGDDLEYAFVIRRFDRNEQGEAIHQEQLDGAMQIGEKYGKTTDDGKPWVNYEQIALFLSQNVNDNLAFISDLFRRIIYAYLLGNNDLHLRNFGLLLPLVGPPRLSPVYDYVSVAPYPRYFTSDLALPLLACEEGEKDVAAGFNTQYGEYLGMDFLVLGQSMGLSERLASALLKRLLKEQAVVESTYRDSFMQADAVAAVLRCYRQRLSRLQILDEPALG
;
A
#
# COMPACT_ATOMS: atom_id res chain seq x y z
N MET A 1 5.40 -8.92 0.02
CA MET A 1 6.55 -8.74 0.95
C MET A 1 7.90 -8.76 0.20
N THR A 2 8.32 -9.83 -0.48
CA THR A 2 9.61 -9.92 -1.21
C THR A 2 9.81 -8.77 -2.21
N LEU A 3 8.77 -8.41 -2.96
CA LEU A 3 8.85 -7.28 -3.88
C LEU A 3 9.14 -5.97 -3.13
N MET A 4 8.46 -5.70 -2.02
CA MET A 4 8.67 -4.47 -1.25
C MET A 4 10.11 -4.37 -0.74
N ALA A 5 10.70 -5.47 -0.27
CA ALA A 5 12.11 -5.53 0.09
C ALA A 5 13.04 -5.24 -1.10
N ARG A 6 12.76 -5.83 -2.28
CA ARG A 6 13.54 -5.58 -3.52
C ARG A 6 13.43 -4.15 -4.03
N LEU A 7 12.34 -3.45 -3.71
CA LEU A 7 12.12 -2.03 -4.02
C LEU A 7 12.75 -1.09 -2.98
N GLY A 8 13.41 -1.63 -1.95
CA GLY A 8 14.14 -0.89 -0.93
C GLY A 8 13.30 -0.37 0.22
N PHE A 9 12.09 -0.90 0.41
CA PHE A 9 11.32 -0.63 1.62
C PHE A 9 11.88 -1.42 2.82
N ASP A 10 11.68 -0.87 4.02
CA ASP A 10 11.93 -1.61 5.25
C ASP A 10 10.88 -2.72 5.41
N VAL A 11 11.32 -3.97 5.36
CA VAL A 11 10.47 -5.16 5.41
C VAL A 11 11.09 -6.16 6.38
N PRO A 12 10.34 -6.72 7.34
CA PRO A 12 10.88 -7.73 8.24
C PRO A 12 11.39 -8.96 7.47
N PRO A 13 12.45 -9.62 7.93
CA PRO A 13 12.85 -10.92 7.41
C PRO A 13 11.67 -11.87 7.34
N HIS A 14 11.46 -12.49 6.19
CA HIS A 14 10.31 -13.37 5.93
C HIS A 14 10.70 -14.47 4.95
N GLY A 15 9.90 -15.51 4.90
CA GLY A 15 10.12 -16.63 3.98
C GLY A 15 8.96 -17.59 3.94
N LEU A 16 9.10 -18.63 3.13
CA LEU A 16 8.19 -19.75 3.06
C LEU A 16 8.90 -20.97 3.63
N LEU A 17 8.30 -21.60 4.65
CA LEU A 17 8.78 -22.87 5.20
C LEU A 17 7.90 -24.01 4.66
N PRO A 18 8.51 -24.98 3.94
CA PRO A 18 7.76 -26.15 3.50
C PRO A 18 7.40 -27.03 4.69
N PHE A 19 6.20 -27.56 4.71
CA PHE A 19 5.78 -28.57 5.66
C PHE A 19 4.93 -29.64 4.95
N LYS A 20 4.94 -30.86 5.51
CA LYS A 20 4.06 -31.92 5.05
C LYS A 20 2.74 -31.84 5.81
N PRO A 21 1.59 -31.88 5.13
CA PRO A 21 0.31 -32.10 5.77
C PRO A 21 0.30 -33.44 6.55
N GLU A 22 -0.64 -33.59 7.50
CA GLU A 22 -0.75 -34.79 8.31
C GLU A 22 -1.17 -36.05 7.50
N ASN A 23 -1.74 -35.86 6.31
CA ASN A 23 -2.16 -36.96 5.44
C ASN A 23 -1.04 -37.38 4.48
N ASP A 24 -0.64 -38.64 4.54
CA ASP A 24 0.31 -39.24 3.61
C ASP A 24 -0.26 -39.20 2.16
N GLY A 25 0.38 -38.43 1.28
CA GLY A 25 0.01 -38.36 -0.13
C GLY A 25 -0.33 -36.94 -0.63
N ASP A 26 -0.46 -35.96 0.27
CA ASP A 26 -0.70 -34.60 -0.09
C ASP A 26 0.60 -33.89 -0.55
N ASP A 27 0.43 -32.94 -1.46
CA ASP A 27 1.54 -32.09 -1.94
C ASP A 27 2.15 -31.26 -0.79
N LEU A 28 3.41 -30.89 -0.96
CA LEU A 28 4.10 -30.04 0.00
C LEU A 28 3.40 -28.68 0.13
N GLU A 29 2.98 -28.34 1.35
CA GLU A 29 2.44 -27.02 1.65
C GLU A 29 3.52 -26.06 2.16
N TYR A 30 3.22 -24.74 2.14
CA TYR A 30 4.14 -23.73 2.59
C TYR A 30 3.50 -22.81 3.61
N ALA A 31 4.13 -22.69 4.76
CA ALA A 31 3.79 -21.67 5.75
C ALA A 31 4.56 -20.37 5.48
N PHE A 32 3.85 -19.26 5.40
CA PHE A 32 4.50 -17.95 5.42
C PHE A 32 4.97 -17.63 6.84
N VAL A 33 6.25 -17.31 6.98
CA VAL A 33 6.86 -16.92 8.25
C VAL A 33 7.44 -15.53 8.13
N ILE A 34 7.29 -14.74 9.20
CA ILE A 34 7.79 -13.38 9.27
C ILE A 34 8.38 -13.14 10.66
N ARG A 35 9.57 -12.50 10.72
CA ARG A 35 10.16 -12.11 11.99
C ARG A 35 9.32 -11.02 12.64
N ARG A 36 9.04 -11.17 13.93
CA ARG A 36 8.37 -10.13 14.70
C ARG A 36 9.25 -8.88 14.78
N PHE A 37 8.68 -7.76 14.36
CA PHE A 37 9.34 -6.44 14.39
C PHE A 37 8.97 -5.62 15.64
N ASP A 38 8.00 -6.11 16.42
CA ASP A 38 7.60 -5.58 17.72
C ASP A 38 8.42 -6.18 18.89
N ARG A 39 9.66 -6.58 18.59
CA ARG A 39 10.64 -7.08 19.55
C ARG A 39 11.97 -6.39 19.31
N ASN A 40 12.65 -6.00 20.41
CA ASN A 40 14.03 -5.54 20.33
C ASN A 40 15.01 -6.71 20.16
N GLU A 41 16.31 -6.42 20.10
CA GLU A 41 17.36 -7.44 19.97
C GLU A 41 17.43 -8.41 21.16
N GLN A 42 16.98 -8.00 22.32
CA GLN A 42 16.91 -8.81 23.55
C GLN A 42 15.62 -9.64 23.62
N GLY A 43 14.71 -9.51 22.63
CA GLY A 43 13.42 -10.20 22.58
C GLY A 43 12.31 -9.53 23.39
N GLU A 44 12.57 -8.37 23.99
CA GLU A 44 11.59 -7.62 24.76
C GLU A 44 10.55 -6.97 23.84
N ALA A 45 9.30 -6.88 24.33
CA ALA A 45 8.21 -6.31 23.56
C ALA A 45 8.38 -4.80 23.34
N ILE A 46 8.20 -4.37 22.10
CA ILE A 46 7.98 -2.96 21.74
C ILE A 46 6.47 -2.79 21.59
N HIS A 47 5.89 -1.82 22.31
CA HIS A 47 4.46 -1.55 22.15
C HIS A 47 4.15 -1.16 20.70
N GLN A 48 3.15 -1.84 20.13
CA GLN A 48 2.66 -1.57 18.78
C GLN A 48 1.19 -1.19 18.85
N GLU A 49 0.83 -0.10 18.17
CA GLU A 49 -0.55 0.33 18.00
C GLU A 49 -0.86 0.46 16.52
N GLN A 50 -1.97 -0.12 16.06
CA GLN A 50 -2.44 0.02 14.68
C GLN A 50 -3.13 1.37 14.50
N LEU A 51 -3.16 1.92 13.26
CA LEU A 51 -3.69 3.26 13.03
C LEU A 51 -5.18 3.40 13.32
N ASP A 52 -5.97 2.34 13.24
CA ASP A 52 -7.39 2.39 13.64
C ASP A 52 -7.53 2.72 15.14
N GLY A 53 -6.63 2.22 15.99
CA GLY A 53 -6.56 2.58 17.42
C GLY A 53 -5.92 3.96 17.61
N ALA A 54 -4.74 4.18 17.06
CA ALA A 54 -3.97 5.42 17.22
C ALA A 54 -4.75 6.69 16.75
N MET A 55 -5.53 6.57 15.69
CA MET A 55 -6.41 7.63 15.18
C MET A 55 -7.80 7.64 15.85
N GLN A 56 -8.04 6.75 16.82
CA GLN A 56 -9.31 6.60 17.54
C GLN A 56 -10.51 6.31 16.63
N ILE A 57 -10.30 5.60 15.54
CA ILE A 57 -11.32 5.27 14.54
C ILE A 57 -12.03 3.96 14.90
N GLY A 58 -11.29 2.93 15.37
CA GLY A 58 -11.83 1.65 15.80
C GLY A 58 -12.20 0.66 14.68
N GLU A 59 -12.25 1.11 13.42
CA GLU A 59 -12.61 0.31 12.27
C GLU A 59 -11.47 0.30 11.23
N LYS A 60 -11.15 -0.87 10.68
CA LYS A 60 -9.98 -1.02 9.80
C LYS A 60 -10.09 -0.24 8.48
N TYR A 61 -11.30 -0.07 7.97
CA TYR A 61 -11.58 0.72 6.75
C TYR A 61 -12.11 2.12 7.04
N GLY A 62 -11.97 2.59 8.28
CA GLY A 62 -12.48 3.86 8.73
C GLY A 62 -13.90 3.77 9.30
N LYS A 63 -14.33 4.85 9.97
CA LYS A 63 -15.71 4.96 10.42
C LYS A 63 -16.62 5.04 9.20
N THR A 64 -17.76 4.40 9.29
CA THR A 64 -18.85 4.66 8.37
C THR A 64 -19.64 5.87 8.84
N THR A 65 -20.05 6.72 7.92
CA THR A 65 -21.11 7.73 8.18
C THR A 65 -22.44 7.01 8.40
N ASP A 66 -23.48 7.73 8.82
CA ASP A 66 -24.83 7.15 9.03
C ASP A 66 -25.38 6.45 7.78
N ASP A 67 -24.87 6.81 6.58
CA ASP A 67 -25.18 6.21 5.29
C ASP A 67 -24.23 5.06 4.90
N GLY A 68 -23.34 4.63 5.81
CA GLY A 68 -22.43 3.49 5.60
C GLY A 68 -21.16 3.78 4.82
N LYS A 69 -20.86 5.05 4.54
CA LYS A 69 -19.67 5.43 3.75
C LYS A 69 -18.41 5.60 4.58
N PRO A 70 -17.22 5.22 4.07
CA PRO A 70 -15.97 5.47 4.76
C PRO A 70 -15.66 6.98 4.79
N TRP A 71 -15.01 7.44 5.85
CA TRP A 71 -14.58 8.83 6.02
C TRP A 71 -13.11 8.95 6.43
N VAL A 72 -12.31 7.95 6.14
CA VAL A 72 -10.84 7.97 6.27
C VAL A 72 -10.23 7.76 4.90
N ASN A 73 -9.19 8.51 4.60
CA ASN A 73 -8.48 8.51 3.33
C ASN A 73 -6.96 8.53 3.57
N TYR A 74 -6.19 8.33 2.51
CA TYR A 74 -4.72 8.30 2.64
C TYR A 74 -4.08 9.66 2.93
N GLU A 75 -4.73 10.77 2.58
CA GLU A 75 -4.25 12.10 3.00
C GLU A 75 -4.31 12.26 4.52
N GLN A 76 -5.40 11.82 5.16
CA GLN A 76 -5.54 11.87 6.61
C GLN A 76 -4.53 10.97 7.32
N ILE A 77 -4.27 9.78 6.76
CA ILE A 77 -3.21 8.89 7.27
C ILE A 77 -1.84 9.59 7.19
N ALA A 78 -1.53 10.19 6.05
CA ALA A 78 -0.27 10.89 5.86
C ALA A 78 -0.11 12.08 6.80
N LEU A 79 -1.16 12.88 6.97
CA LEU A 79 -1.19 14.00 7.91
C LEU A 79 -0.97 13.52 9.36
N PHE A 80 -1.69 12.50 9.78
CA PHE A 80 -1.54 11.93 11.12
C PHE A 80 -0.10 11.43 11.36
N LEU A 81 0.46 10.69 10.42
CA LEU A 81 1.81 10.15 10.53
C LEU A 81 2.88 11.24 10.51
N SER A 82 2.72 12.29 9.71
CA SER A 82 3.66 13.42 9.68
C SER A 82 3.69 14.17 11.01
N GLN A 83 2.56 14.32 11.66
CA GLN A 83 2.43 15.01 12.95
C GLN A 83 2.92 14.18 14.16
N ASN A 84 2.80 12.85 14.09
CA ASN A 84 3.03 12.00 15.26
C ASN A 84 4.29 11.12 15.15
N VAL A 85 4.86 10.97 13.97
CA VAL A 85 6.02 10.09 13.73
C VAL A 85 7.20 10.88 13.17
N ASN A 86 7.09 11.36 11.96
CA ASN A 86 8.16 12.06 11.26
C ASN A 86 7.62 12.78 10.03
N ASP A 87 8.09 13.99 9.77
CA ASP A 87 7.71 14.84 8.65
C ASP A 87 8.85 15.04 7.62
N ASN A 88 9.99 14.35 7.79
CA ASN A 88 11.08 14.50 6.82
C ASN A 88 10.73 13.90 5.45
N LEU A 89 11.34 14.48 4.40
CA LEU A 89 11.06 14.10 3.01
C LEU A 89 11.31 12.63 2.70
N ALA A 90 12.24 11.98 3.38
CA ALA A 90 12.53 10.56 3.17
C ALA A 90 11.36 9.70 3.66
N PHE A 91 10.84 9.99 4.85
CA PHE A 91 9.68 9.31 5.43
C PHE A 91 8.41 9.53 4.56
N ILE A 92 8.12 10.79 4.22
CA ILE A 92 6.97 11.12 3.38
C ILE A 92 7.08 10.46 1.99
N SER A 93 8.27 10.45 1.38
CA SER A 93 8.49 9.78 0.10
C SER A 93 8.31 8.25 0.19
N ASP A 94 8.72 7.63 1.29
CA ASP A 94 8.49 6.20 1.53
C ASP A 94 6.99 5.89 1.66
N LEU A 95 6.27 6.66 2.47
CA LEU A 95 4.82 6.51 2.64
C LEU A 95 4.07 6.70 1.32
N PHE A 96 4.39 7.76 0.57
CA PHE A 96 3.83 8.03 -0.75
C PHE A 96 4.03 6.84 -1.71
N ARG A 97 5.26 6.29 -1.76
CA ARG A 97 5.56 5.11 -2.58
C ARG A 97 4.80 3.86 -2.10
N ARG A 98 4.60 3.65 -0.79
CA ARG A 98 3.78 2.54 -0.27
C ARG A 98 2.35 2.61 -0.82
N ILE A 99 1.73 3.79 -0.81
CA ILE A 99 0.37 3.98 -1.33
C ILE A 99 0.32 3.76 -2.85
N ILE A 100 1.27 4.31 -3.61
CA ILE A 100 1.38 4.08 -5.05
C ILE A 100 1.50 2.59 -5.38
N TYR A 101 2.36 1.86 -4.68
CA TYR A 101 2.51 0.43 -4.94
C TYR A 101 1.27 -0.39 -4.53
N ALA A 102 0.48 0.07 -3.53
CA ALA A 102 -0.81 -0.55 -3.25
C ALA A 102 -1.74 -0.45 -4.46
N TYR A 103 -1.86 0.73 -5.04
CA TYR A 103 -2.60 0.91 -6.30
C TYR A 103 -2.04 0.03 -7.41
N LEU A 104 -0.75 0.15 -7.74
CA LEU A 104 -0.12 -0.57 -8.84
C LEU A 104 -0.32 -2.08 -8.77
N LEU A 105 -0.23 -2.67 -7.59
CA LEU A 105 -0.29 -4.12 -7.39
C LEU A 105 -1.71 -4.65 -7.17
N GLY A 106 -2.72 -3.79 -7.17
CA GLY A 106 -4.08 -4.19 -6.84
C GLY A 106 -4.22 -4.64 -5.39
N ASN A 107 -3.59 -3.93 -4.47
CA ASN A 107 -3.75 -4.14 -3.04
C ASN A 107 -4.89 -3.26 -2.51
N ASN A 108 -6.12 -3.73 -2.65
CA ASN A 108 -7.29 -3.09 -2.05
C ASN A 108 -7.55 -3.54 -0.59
N ASP A 109 -6.50 -4.03 0.08
CA ASP A 109 -6.53 -4.40 1.51
C ASP A 109 -5.47 -3.62 2.32
N LEU A 110 -4.86 -2.55 1.79
CA LEU A 110 -3.96 -1.68 2.53
C LEU A 110 -4.75 -0.73 3.43
N HIS A 111 -5.35 -1.25 4.48
CA HIS A 111 -6.20 -0.53 5.42
C HIS A 111 -5.43 -0.04 6.66
N LEU A 112 -6.12 0.63 7.61
CA LEU A 112 -5.51 1.23 8.82
C LEU A 112 -4.69 0.23 9.67
N ARG A 113 -5.09 -1.05 9.72
CA ARG A 113 -4.35 -2.07 10.50
C ARG A 113 -3.08 -2.57 9.83
N ASN A 114 -2.84 -2.21 8.57
CA ASN A 114 -1.57 -2.49 7.87
C ASN A 114 -0.51 -1.42 8.11
N PHE A 115 -0.85 -0.38 8.89
CA PHE A 115 0.06 0.63 9.39
C PHE A 115 0.14 0.50 10.91
N GLY A 116 1.33 0.22 11.43
CA GLY A 116 1.58 0.12 12.87
C GLY A 116 2.49 1.23 13.35
N LEU A 117 2.19 1.79 14.51
CA LEU A 117 3.11 2.64 15.26
C LEU A 117 3.88 1.78 16.27
N LEU A 118 5.19 1.81 16.19
CA LEU A 118 6.06 1.24 17.20
C LEU A 118 6.42 2.33 18.21
N LEU A 119 6.10 2.09 19.47
CA LEU A 119 6.30 3.01 20.58
C LEU A 119 7.37 2.44 21.52
N PRO A 120 8.67 2.62 21.22
CA PRO A 120 9.74 2.11 22.05
C PRO A 120 9.77 2.85 23.39
N LEU A 121 10.25 2.19 24.45
CA LEU A 121 10.43 2.81 25.78
C LEU A 121 11.39 4.00 25.73
N VAL A 122 12.34 3.99 24.80
CA VAL A 122 13.33 5.05 24.60
C VAL A 122 13.38 5.41 23.12
N GLY A 123 13.21 6.69 22.81
CA GLY A 123 13.21 7.22 21.45
C GLY A 123 11.81 7.60 20.95
N PRO A 124 11.72 8.20 19.76
CA PRO A 124 10.46 8.63 19.19
C PRO A 124 9.62 7.47 18.66
N PRO A 125 8.30 7.67 18.50
CA PRO A 125 7.45 6.79 17.70
C PRO A 125 8.02 6.59 16.29
N ARG A 126 7.81 5.40 15.73
CA ARG A 126 8.20 5.10 14.35
C ARG A 126 7.14 4.26 13.67
N LEU A 127 7.00 4.44 12.35
CA LEU A 127 6.16 3.59 11.54
C LEU A 127 6.77 2.18 11.49
N SER A 128 5.93 1.17 11.58
CA SER A 128 6.35 -0.23 11.40
C SER A 128 6.96 -0.45 10.00
N PRO A 129 7.85 -1.43 9.86
CA PRO A 129 8.20 -1.96 8.56
C PRO A 129 6.95 -2.32 7.75
N VAL A 130 7.09 -2.50 6.44
CA VAL A 130 6.00 -2.99 5.59
C VAL A 130 5.70 -4.45 5.95
N TYR A 131 4.47 -4.73 6.33
CA TYR A 131 3.95 -6.07 6.59
C TYR A 131 2.57 -6.23 5.96
N ASP A 132 2.12 -7.46 5.80
CA ASP A 132 0.80 -7.79 5.24
C ASP A 132 0.50 -7.06 3.93
N TYR A 133 1.48 -7.07 3.03
CA TYR A 133 1.40 -6.37 1.76
C TYR A 133 1.17 -7.37 0.63
N VAL A 134 -0.06 -7.44 0.15
CA VAL A 134 -0.56 -8.46 -0.77
C VAL A 134 -1.03 -7.85 -2.09
N SER A 135 -1.28 -8.69 -3.09
CA SER A 135 -2.04 -8.33 -4.28
C SER A 135 -3.36 -9.10 -4.27
N VAL A 136 -4.47 -8.40 -4.42
CA VAL A 136 -5.82 -9.00 -4.50
C VAL A 136 -6.25 -9.19 -5.95
N ALA A 137 -5.51 -8.63 -6.92
CA ALA A 137 -5.82 -8.72 -8.35
C ALA A 137 -6.07 -10.14 -8.91
N PRO A 138 -5.45 -11.23 -8.38
CA PRO A 138 -5.78 -12.60 -8.80
C PRO A 138 -7.15 -13.10 -8.36
N TYR A 139 -7.83 -12.39 -7.47
CA TYR A 139 -9.07 -12.82 -6.83
C TYR A 139 -10.24 -11.90 -7.19
N PRO A 140 -10.88 -12.02 -8.37
CA PRO A 140 -11.88 -11.06 -8.86
C PRO A 140 -13.06 -10.86 -7.92
N ARG A 141 -13.40 -11.87 -7.11
CA ARG A 141 -14.47 -11.79 -6.11
C ARG A 141 -14.17 -10.76 -5.00
N TYR A 142 -12.89 -10.54 -4.70
CA TYR A 142 -12.42 -9.67 -3.63
C TYR A 142 -11.79 -8.37 -4.16
N PHE A 143 -11.43 -8.35 -5.43
CA PHE A 143 -10.86 -7.20 -6.10
C PHE A 143 -11.98 -6.28 -6.62
N THR A 144 -12.64 -5.57 -5.69
CA THR A 144 -13.85 -4.78 -5.94
C THR A 144 -13.63 -3.27 -5.94
N SER A 145 -12.43 -2.81 -5.56
CA SER A 145 -12.04 -1.40 -5.53
C SER A 145 -10.57 -1.24 -5.92
N ASP A 146 -10.19 -0.03 -6.29
CA ASP A 146 -8.81 0.27 -6.68
C ASP A 146 -7.85 0.29 -5.48
N LEU A 147 -8.32 0.80 -4.35
CA LEU A 147 -7.62 0.95 -3.08
C LEU A 147 -8.52 0.53 -1.92
N ALA A 148 -7.94 0.28 -0.75
CA ALA A 148 -8.66 -0.06 0.47
C ALA A 148 -9.42 1.14 1.08
N LEU A 149 -8.87 2.34 0.87
CA LEU A 149 -9.40 3.62 1.36
C LEU A 149 -9.39 4.62 0.20
N PRO A 150 -10.23 5.66 0.23
CA PRO A 150 -10.14 6.77 -0.70
C PRO A 150 -8.72 7.36 -0.74
N LEU A 151 -8.28 7.78 -1.92
CA LEU A 151 -6.96 8.38 -2.09
C LEU A 151 -6.90 9.78 -1.47
N LEU A 152 -7.92 10.59 -1.77
CA LEU A 152 -8.00 12.01 -1.46
C LEU A 152 -9.13 12.34 -0.49
N ALA A 153 -8.99 13.44 0.25
CA ALA A 153 -10.00 13.90 1.20
C ALA A 153 -11.33 14.33 0.53
N CYS A 154 -11.29 14.78 -0.72
CA CYS A 154 -12.50 15.13 -1.47
C CYS A 154 -13.43 13.94 -1.72
N GLU A 155 -12.89 12.72 -1.76
CA GLU A 155 -13.65 11.49 -2.01
C GLU A 155 -14.41 11.01 -0.75
N GLU A 156 -14.17 11.65 0.39
CA GLU A 156 -14.76 11.25 1.66
C GLU A 156 -16.27 11.35 1.64
N GLY A 157 -16.95 10.25 2.01
CA GLY A 157 -18.41 10.18 2.00
C GLY A 157 -19.00 10.23 0.58
N GLU A 158 -18.25 9.88 -0.45
CA GLU A 158 -18.65 9.91 -1.87
C GLU A 158 -19.21 11.27 -2.33
N LYS A 159 -18.72 12.34 -1.71
CA LYS A 159 -19.15 13.71 -2.05
C LYS A 159 -18.61 14.13 -3.42
N ASP A 160 -17.44 13.66 -3.75
CA ASP A 160 -16.75 13.90 -5.02
C ASP A 160 -15.91 12.67 -5.38
N VAL A 161 -15.24 12.71 -6.52
CA VAL A 161 -14.30 11.68 -6.96
C VAL A 161 -12.98 12.32 -7.34
N ALA A 162 -11.89 11.58 -7.28
CA ALA A 162 -10.62 12.03 -7.82
C ALA A 162 -10.76 12.37 -9.31
N ALA A 163 -10.03 13.38 -9.78
CA ALA A 163 -10.19 13.92 -11.13
C ALA A 163 -10.05 12.86 -12.24
N GLY A 164 -9.21 11.84 -12.04
CA GLY A 164 -9.04 10.73 -12.96
C GLY A 164 -10.32 9.97 -13.29
N PHE A 165 -11.25 9.87 -12.35
CA PHE A 165 -12.56 9.22 -12.56
C PHE A 165 -13.47 10.01 -13.51
N ASN A 166 -13.28 11.31 -13.64
CA ASN A 166 -14.01 12.18 -14.56
C ASN A 166 -13.42 12.18 -15.98
N THR A 167 -12.41 11.34 -16.24
CA THR A 167 -11.80 11.17 -17.57
C THR A 167 -12.35 9.94 -18.28
N GLN A 168 -11.97 9.77 -19.53
CA GLN A 168 -12.28 8.56 -20.32
C GLN A 168 -11.78 7.25 -19.68
N TYR A 169 -10.89 7.31 -18.69
CA TYR A 169 -10.32 6.13 -18.05
C TYR A 169 -11.15 5.64 -16.87
N GLY A 170 -11.88 6.52 -16.17
CA GLY A 170 -12.75 6.14 -15.04
C GLY A 170 -11.98 5.50 -13.87
N GLU A 171 -10.71 5.86 -13.67
CA GLU A 171 -9.84 5.31 -12.63
C GLU A 171 -8.80 6.35 -12.19
N TYR A 172 -8.08 6.09 -11.08
CA TYR A 172 -7.00 6.97 -10.64
C TYR A 172 -5.90 7.11 -11.70
N LEU A 173 -5.44 8.34 -11.90
CA LEU A 173 -4.36 8.70 -12.82
C LEU A 173 -3.16 9.28 -12.04
N GLY A 174 -2.03 9.45 -12.73
CA GLY A 174 -0.84 10.07 -12.14
C GLY A 174 -1.10 11.46 -11.56
N MET A 175 -1.99 12.25 -12.17
CA MET A 175 -2.37 13.57 -11.66
C MET A 175 -3.02 13.52 -10.27
N ASP A 176 -3.83 12.50 -9.96
CA ASP A 176 -4.43 12.33 -8.64
C ASP A 176 -3.37 12.03 -7.58
N PHE A 177 -2.36 11.24 -7.95
CA PHE A 177 -1.21 10.98 -7.08
C PHE A 177 -0.29 12.21 -6.94
N LEU A 178 -0.24 13.12 -7.92
CA LEU A 178 0.43 14.41 -7.72
C LEU A 178 -0.28 15.24 -6.66
N VAL A 179 -1.61 15.28 -6.69
CA VAL A 179 -2.43 15.94 -5.65
C VAL A 179 -2.15 15.33 -4.28
N LEU A 180 -2.19 13.99 -4.15
CA LEU A 180 -1.82 13.31 -2.90
C LEU A 180 -0.41 13.70 -2.45
N GLY A 181 0.59 13.63 -3.35
CA GLY A 181 1.97 13.97 -3.01
C GLY A 181 2.11 15.41 -2.48
N GLN A 182 1.40 16.36 -3.07
CA GLN A 182 1.39 17.78 -2.64
C GLN A 182 0.72 17.92 -1.27
N SER A 183 -0.41 17.25 -1.02
CA SER A 183 -1.09 17.27 0.28
C SER A 183 -0.22 16.64 1.39
N MET A 184 0.62 15.69 1.05
CA MET A 184 1.62 15.09 1.94
C MET A 184 2.85 16.00 2.17
N GLY A 185 2.97 17.15 1.51
CA GLY A 185 4.11 18.08 1.63
C GLY A 185 5.25 17.82 0.64
N LEU A 186 5.09 16.95 -0.35
CA LEU A 186 6.07 16.80 -1.43
C LEU A 186 5.90 17.96 -2.44
N SER A 187 7.03 18.49 -2.94
CA SER A 187 6.93 19.38 -4.10
C SER A 187 6.45 18.59 -5.33
N GLU A 188 5.72 19.25 -6.22
CA GLU A 188 5.26 18.64 -7.48
C GLU A 188 6.41 18.01 -8.27
N ARG A 189 7.56 18.69 -8.30
CA ARG A 189 8.77 18.16 -8.94
C ARG A 189 9.21 16.83 -8.34
N LEU A 190 9.18 16.70 -7.01
CA LEU A 190 9.60 15.47 -6.32
C LEU A 190 8.55 14.37 -6.53
N ALA A 191 7.27 14.66 -6.36
CA ALA A 191 6.18 13.70 -6.61
C ALA A 191 6.23 13.18 -8.05
N SER A 192 6.35 14.07 -9.05
CA SER A 192 6.51 13.70 -10.47
C SER A 192 7.77 12.84 -10.71
N ALA A 193 8.89 13.16 -10.05
CA ALA A 193 10.11 12.36 -10.17
C ALA A 193 9.95 10.97 -9.59
N LEU A 194 9.23 10.83 -8.47
CA LEU A 194 8.91 9.53 -7.87
C LEU A 194 8.01 8.70 -8.79
N LEU A 195 6.97 9.30 -9.39
CA LEU A 195 6.11 8.61 -10.37
C LEU A 195 6.91 8.14 -11.60
N LYS A 196 7.78 8.99 -12.16
CA LYS A 196 8.64 8.62 -13.29
C LYS A 196 9.65 7.51 -12.96
N ARG A 197 10.07 7.41 -11.69
CA ARG A 197 10.98 6.35 -11.24
C ARG A 197 10.35 4.97 -11.36
N LEU A 198 9.02 4.84 -11.23
CA LEU A 198 8.30 3.57 -11.29
C LEU A 198 8.57 2.80 -12.58
N LEU A 199 8.74 3.51 -13.71
CA LEU A 199 9.10 2.89 -14.99
C LEU A 199 10.44 2.15 -14.93
N LYS A 200 11.40 2.65 -14.15
CA LYS A 200 12.71 2.01 -13.97
C LYS A 200 12.62 0.79 -13.05
N GLU A 201 11.60 0.73 -12.21
CA GLU A 201 11.37 -0.37 -11.26
C GLU A 201 10.54 -1.52 -11.88
N GLN A 202 9.97 -1.34 -13.08
CA GLN A 202 9.14 -2.33 -13.76
C GLN A 202 9.80 -3.70 -13.90
N ALA A 203 11.07 -3.75 -14.30
CA ALA A 203 11.78 -5.01 -14.46
C ALA A 203 11.91 -5.80 -13.15
N VAL A 204 12.11 -5.09 -12.02
CA VAL A 204 12.17 -5.69 -10.69
C VAL A 204 10.81 -6.26 -10.30
N VAL A 205 9.72 -5.53 -10.54
CA VAL A 205 8.36 -6.01 -10.27
C VAL A 205 8.07 -7.27 -11.07
N GLU A 206 8.27 -7.23 -12.39
CA GLU A 206 7.95 -8.35 -13.26
C GLU A 206 8.77 -9.60 -12.96
N SER A 207 10.09 -9.45 -12.72
CA SER A 207 10.93 -10.60 -12.35
C SER A 207 10.51 -11.19 -11.01
N THR A 208 10.20 -10.34 -10.01
CA THR A 208 9.79 -10.83 -8.68
C THR A 208 8.54 -11.70 -8.75
N TYR A 209 7.54 -11.31 -9.54
CA TYR A 209 6.33 -12.11 -9.69
C TYR A 209 6.55 -13.37 -10.52
N ARG A 210 7.34 -13.31 -11.61
CA ARG A 210 7.66 -14.49 -12.42
C ARG A 210 8.45 -15.54 -11.65
N ASP A 211 9.32 -15.11 -10.74
CA ASP A 211 10.17 -15.98 -9.92
C ASP A 211 9.46 -16.44 -8.63
N SER A 212 8.18 -16.09 -8.44
CA SER A 212 7.42 -16.43 -7.25
C SER A 212 6.84 -17.85 -7.30
N PHE A 213 6.40 -18.35 -6.15
CA PHE A 213 5.67 -19.62 -6.02
C PHE A 213 4.18 -19.52 -6.42
N MET A 214 3.73 -18.38 -6.95
CA MET A 214 2.36 -18.18 -7.37
C MET A 214 2.05 -19.00 -8.63
N GLN A 215 0.79 -19.43 -8.77
CA GLN A 215 0.31 -20.05 -10.01
C GLN A 215 0.40 -19.06 -11.19
N ALA A 216 0.65 -19.59 -12.37
CA ALA A 216 0.92 -18.77 -13.56
C ALA A 216 -0.22 -17.81 -13.93
N ASP A 217 -1.47 -18.21 -13.73
CA ASP A 217 -2.65 -17.38 -13.96
C ASP A 217 -2.74 -16.23 -12.94
N ALA A 218 -2.41 -16.48 -11.68
CA ALA A 218 -2.32 -15.46 -10.64
C ALA A 218 -1.21 -14.44 -10.94
N VAL A 219 -0.01 -14.90 -11.35
CA VAL A 219 1.08 -14.03 -11.82
C VAL A 219 0.61 -13.18 -12.99
N ALA A 220 -0.05 -13.78 -13.97
CA ALA A 220 -0.56 -13.07 -15.14
C ALA A 220 -1.59 -11.99 -14.75
N ALA A 221 -2.46 -12.26 -13.77
CA ALA A 221 -3.45 -11.31 -13.28
C ALA A 221 -2.79 -10.09 -12.61
N VAL A 222 -1.83 -10.32 -11.71
CA VAL A 222 -1.09 -9.23 -11.05
C VAL A 222 -0.34 -8.38 -12.08
N LEU A 223 0.37 -9.01 -13.01
CA LEU A 223 1.15 -8.27 -14.01
C LEU A 223 0.29 -7.51 -15.01
N ARG A 224 -0.93 -7.98 -15.33
CA ARG A 224 -1.89 -7.19 -16.13
C ARG A 224 -2.33 -5.95 -15.36
N CYS A 225 -2.79 -6.11 -14.11
CA CYS A 225 -3.18 -4.99 -13.24
C CYS A 225 -2.04 -3.98 -13.14
N TYR A 226 -0.84 -4.43 -12.79
CA TYR A 226 0.34 -3.60 -12.65
C TYR A 226 0.65 -2.77 -13.91
N ARG A 227 0.69 -3.41 -15.10
CA ARG A 227 1.03 -2.72 -16.34
C ARG A 227 -0.01 -1.70 -16.76
N GLN A 228 -1.30 -2.04 -16.61
CA GLN A 228 -2.39 -1.12 -16.87
C GLN A 228 -2.25 0.11 -15.97
N ARG A 229 -2.15 -0.08 -14.65
CA ARG A 229 -2.06 0.99 -13.67
C ARG A 229 -0.76 1.79 -13.80
N LEU A 230 0.36 1.15 -14.14
CA LEU A 230 1.60 1.86 -14.44
C LEU A 230 1.43 2.84 -15.62
N SER A 231 0.71 2.45 -16.66
CA SER A 231 0.42 3.35 -17.79
C SER A 231 -0.47 4.53 -17.37
N ARG A 232 -1.42 4.32 -16.45
CA ARG A 232 -2.28 5.37 -15.90
C ARG A 232 -1.51 6.37 -15.05
N LEU A 233 -0.56 5.90 -14.27
CA LEU A 233 0.30 6.76 -13.45
C LEU A 233 1.26 7.65 -14.28
N GLN A 234 1.41 7.41 -15.58
CA GLN A 234 2.17 8.31 -16.44
C GLN A 234 1.34 9.51 -16.96
N ILE A 235 0.02 9.52 -16.73
CA ILE A 235 -0.87 10.62 -17.11
C ILE A 235 -0.86 11.63 -15.96
N LEU A 236 -0.07 12.70 -16.13
CA LEU A 236 0.19 13.70 -15.08
C LEU A 236 -0.65 14.97 -15.23
N ASP A 237 -1.27 15.15 -16.39
CA ASP A 237 -2.12 16.30 -16.73
C ASP A 237 -3.50 15.78 -17.18
N GLU A 238 -4.52 16.62 -17.11
CA GLU A 238 -5.84 16.28 -17.65
C GLU A 238 -5.71 15.90 -19.13
N PRO A 239 -6.20 14.70 -19.50
CA PRO A 239 -6.23 14.33 -20.91
C PRO A 239 -7.13 15.32 -21.67
N ALA A 240 -6.62 15.88 -22.76
CA ALA A 240 -7.45 16.72 -23.64
C ALA A 240 -8.73 15.93 -24.01
N LEU A 241 -9.88 16.55 -23.76
CA LEU A 241 -11.16 16.00 -24.22
C LEU A 241 -11.10 15.98 -25.76
N GLY A 242 -11.02 14.77 -26.32
CA GLY A 242 -11.01 14.54 -27.75
C GLY A 242 -12.38 14.69 -28.39
#